data_6084ba033f5d393a2d2386677d4ee748
#
_entry.id   6084ba033f5d393a2d2386677d4ee748
#
_cell.length_a   1.000
_cell.length_b   1.000
_cell.length_c   1.000
_cell.angle_alpha   90.00
_cell.angle_beta   90.00
_cell.angle_gamma   90.00
#
_symmetry.space_group_name_H-M   'P 1'
#
loop_
_entity.id
_entity.type
_entity.pdbx_description
1 polymer ?
#
loop_
_entity_poly.entity_id
_entity_poly.type
_entity_poly.pdbx_seq_one_letter_code
_entity_poly.pdbx_strand_id
1 'polypeptide(L)'
;MINRKAFQYLSLALFLMAAPIANSDDQKTMRIFIFAGQSNIVGSDSKAEDIKQFPPFVGLDAPQSDVLFSYAIGRENKTGSDGWVKLQPVNHVVGPELSFAREITRQIQAPIGIIKCAAGGTHLGGDWNPDAPEGFKMYPLTMDLIKSSLAELDRKKIEYRIEGIVWHQGENDMFNEDYMAEYGDNLANFLARWRHDLATPNLRFYIGELCTKTIWGMDLRPRMNAI
;
A
#
# COMPACT_ATOMS: atom_id res chain seq x y z
N MET A 1 61.95 32.75 32.07
CA MET A 1 60.87 32.83 31.10
C MET A 1 60.50 31.39 30.73
N ILE A 2 59.48 30.86 31.37
CA ILE A 2 59.02 29.47 31.15
C ILE A 2 57.65 29.53 30.53
N ASN A 3 57.58 29.04 29.29
CA ASN A 3 56.35 29.04 28.49
C ASN A 3 55.57 27.74 28.81
N ARG A 4 54.44 27.85 29.51
CA ARG A 4 53.55 26.73 29.81
C ARG A 4 52.55 26.57 28.68
N LYS A 5 52.71 25.53 27.87
CA LYS A 5 51.66 25.08 26.94
C LYS A 5 50.60 24.31 27.71
N ALA A 6 49.40 24.85 27.76
CA ALA A 6 48.23 24.17 28.29
C ALA A 6 47.78 23.09 27.30
N PHE A 7 47.75 21.85 27.75
CA PHE A 7 47.11 20.72 27.04
C PHE A 7 45.63 20.79 27.31
N GLN A 8 44.82 21.09 26.27
CA GLN A 8 43.38 20.92 26.32
C GLN A 8 43.04 19.48 25.97
N TYR A 9 42.51 18.74 26.94
CA TYR A 9 41.90 17.43 26.71
C TYR A 9 40.50 17.63 26.15
N LEU A 10 40.32 17.30 24.87
CA LEU A 10 39.03 17.24 24.20
C LEU A 10 38.38 15.89 24.58
N SER A 11 37.45 15.92 25.55
CA SER A 11 36.66 14.75 25.89
C SER A 11 35.63 14.53 24.79
N LEU A 12 35.88 13.54 23.95
CA LEU A 12 34.93 13.05 22.95
C LEU A 12 33.86 12.22 23.67
N ALA A 13 32.72 12.83 24.01
CA ALA A 13 31.54 12.12 24.50
C ALA A 13 30.92 11.33 23.35
N LEU A 14 31.14 10.01 23.34
CA LEU A 14 30.52 9.08 22.42
C LEU A 14 29.03 8.94 22.83
N PHE A 15 28.14 9.67 22.20
CA PHE A 15 26.68 9.43 22.28
C PHE A 15 26.39 8.13 21.55
N LEU A 16 26.39 7.01 22.26
CA LEU A 16 25.74 5.79 21.80
C LEU A 16 24.22 6.08 21.74
N MET A 17 23.74 6.43 20.56
CA MET A 17 22.28 6.35 20.29
C MET A 17 21.91 4.88 20.37
N ALA A 18 21.39 4.46 21.51
CA ALA A 18 20.71 3.18 21.62
C ALA A 18 19.53 3.21 20.66
N ALA A 19 19.60 2.44 19.58
CA ALA A 19 18.43 2.16 18.78
C ALA A 19 17.36 1.60 19.73
N PRO A 20 16.09 2.02 19.61
CA PRO A 20 15.04 1.47 20.46
C PRO A 20 15.04 -0.05 20.28
N ILE A 21 15.27 -0.79 21.36
CA ILE A 21 15.13 -2.24 21.39
C ILE A 21 13.66 -2.49 21.09
N ALA A 22 13.38 -3.01 19.88
CA ALA A 22 12.03 -3.42 19.52
C ALA A 22 11.54 -4.42 20.58
N ASN A 23 10.36 -4.16 21.15
CA ASN A 23 9.79 -5.01 22.19
C ASN A 23 9.57 -6.41 21.60
N SER A 24 9.88 -7.48 22.30
CA SER A 24 9.79 -8.85 21.79
C SER A 24 8.37 -9.21 21.27
N ASP A 25 7.35 -8.58 21.84
CA ASP A 25 5.96 -8.75 21.39
C ASP A 25 5.69 -8.03 20.07
N ASP A 26 6.37 -6.92 19.81
CA ASP A 26 6.27 -6.16 18.56
C ASP A 26 6.86 -6.95 17.37
N GLN A 27 7.81 -7.85 17.61
CA GLN A 27 8.38 -8.75 16.60
C GLN A 27 7.46 -9.93 16.24
N LYS A 28 6.50 -10.28 17.09
CA LYS A 28 5.54 -11.36 16.83
C LYS A 28 4.25 -10.86 16.19
N THR A 29 3.91 -9.60 16.37
CA THR A 29 2.70 -8.98 15.84
C THR A 29 2.82 -8.80 14.33
N MET A 30 1.93 -9.41 13.56
CA MET A 30 1.90 -9.29 12.10
C MET A 30 1.59 -7.84 11.69
N ARG A 31 2.37 -7.32 10.75
CA ARG A 31 2.18 -5.98 10.19
C ARG A 31 1.38 -6.07 8.90
N ILE A 32 0.17 -5.53 8.93
CA ILE A 32 -0.76 -5.58 7.80
C ILE A 32 -0.67 -4.28 7.01
N PHE A 33 -0.39 -4.41 5.72
CA PHE A 33 -0.46 -3.31 4.76
C PHE A 33 -1.56 -3.59 3.75
N ILE A 34 -2.38 -2.58 3.46
CA ILE A 34 -3.50 -2.71 2.54
C ILE A 34 -3.18 -1.95 1.27
N PHE A 35 -3.33 -2.60 0.12
CA PHE A 35 -3.13 -2.03 -1.20
C PHE A 35 -4.49 -1.87 -1.87
N ALA A 36 -4.89 -0.64 -2.15
CA ALA A 36 -6.19 -0.33 -2.76
C ALA A 36 -6.03 0.71 -3.88
N GLY A 37 -6.81 0.59 -4.93
CA GLY A 37 -6.76 1.52 -6.06
C GLY A 37 -7.10 0.88 -7.40
N GLN A 38 -6.61 1.51 -8.47
CA GLN A 38 -6.93 1.10 -9.84
C GLN A 38 -5.76 0.34 -10.52
N SER A 39 -5.62 0.47 -11.84
CA SER A 39 -4.64 -0.25 -12.67
C SER A 39 -3.20 -0.15 -12.15
N ASN A 40 -2.81 0.98 -11.58
CA ASN A 40 -1.47 1.15 -10.99
C ASN A 40 -1.25 0.23 -9.77
N ILE A 41 -2.29 0.02 -8.95
CA ILE A 41 -2.24 -0.96 -7.86
C ILE A 41 -2.38 -2.39 -8.39
N VAL A 42 -3.18 -2.63 -9.43
CA VAL A 42 -3.19 -3.95 -10.10
C VAL A 42 -1.79 -4.31 -10.58
N GLY A 43 -1.05 -3.34 -11.13
CA GLY A 43 0.23 -3.53 -11.82
C GLY A 43 0.01 -3.90 -13.30
N SER A 44 -1.07 -3.44 -13.92
CA SER A 44 -1.60 -3.93 -15.20
C SER A 44 -0.59 -3.98 -16.33
N ASP A 45 0.39 -3.07 -16.33
CA ASP A 45 1.41 -2.95 -17.39
C ASP A 45 2.76 -3.59 -17.00
N SER A 46 2.84 -4.22 -15.83
CA SER A 46 4.08 -4.80 -15.29
C SER A 46 4.05 -6.33 -15.41
N LYS A 47 4.46 -6.85 -16.57
CA LYS A 47 4.44 -8.29 -16.79
C LYS A 47 5.65 -8.98 -16.18
N ALA A 48 5.43 -10.15 -15.59
CA ALA A 48 6.50 -10.96 -14.99
C ALA A 48 7.58 -11.34 -16.01
N GLU A 49 7.23 -11.58 -17.27
CA GLU A 49 8.15 -11.89 -18.35
C GLU A 49 9.12 -10.75 -18.68
N ASP A 50 8.69 -9.50 -18.48
CA ASP A 50 9.47 -8.30 -18.79
C ASP A 50 10.35 -7.85 -17.62
N ILE A 51 10.17 -8.41 -16.42
CA ILE A 51 10.82 -7.91 -15.19
C ILE A 51 12.35 -7.93 -15.27
N LYS A 52 12.92 -8.85 -16.07
CA LYS A 52 14.36 -8.97 -16.29
C LYS A 52 14.96 -7.76 -17.00
N GLN A 53 14.15 -6.98 -17.73
CA GLN A 53 14.56 -5.76 -18.42
C GLN A 53 14.72 -4.58 -17.47
N PHE A 54 14.26 -4.73 -16.22
CA PHE A 54 14.25 -3.67 -15.21
C PHE A 54 15.08 -4.11 -13.99
N PRO A 55 16.42 -3.90 -13.99
CA PRO A 55 17.33 -4.42 -12.98
C PRO A 55 16.91 -4.21 -11.52
N PRO A 56 16.31 -3.07 -11.10
CA PRO A 56 15.87 -2.88 -9.71
C PRO A 56 14.79 -3.89 -9.29
N PHE A 57 14.05 -4.47 -10.22
CA PHE A 57 12.90 -5.35 -9.99
C PHE A 57 13.16 -6.82 -10.30
N VAL A 58 14.35 -7.16 -10.78
CA VAL A 58 14.72 -8.56 -11.04
C VAL A 58 14.47 -9.44 -9.83
N GLY A 59 13.83 -10.59 -10.05
CA GLY A 59 13.48 -11.56 -9.01
C GLY A 59 12.12 -11.31 -8.34
N LEU A 60 11.38 -10.25 -8.70
CA LEU A 60 10.01 -10.05 -8.21
C LEU A 60 8.98 -10.97 -8.86
N ASP A 61 9.36 -11.69 -9.89
CA ASP A 61 8.58 -12.76 -10.51
C ASP A 61 8.59 -14.07 -9.68
N ALA A 62 9.48 -14.17 -8.70
CA ALA A 62 9.53 -15.29 -7.77
C ALA A 62 8.64 -15.09 -6.53
N PRO A 63 8.10 -16.19 -5.93
CA PRO A 63 7.35 -16.12 -4.69
C PRO A 63 8.18 -15.59 -3.53
N GLN A 64 7.57 -14.73 -2.70
CA GLN A 64 8.12 -14.23 -1.44
C GLN A 64 7.43 -15.00 -0.29
N SER A 65 7.97 -16.14 0.08
CA SER A 65 7.33 -17.11 0.99
C SER A 65 7.11 -16.59 2.41
N ASP A 66 7.83 -15.55 2.81
CA ASP A 66 7.80 -14.99 4.16
C ASP A 66 6.72 -13.91 4.34
N VAL A 67 5.99 -13.60 3.26
CA VAL A 67 4.92 -12.61 3.25
C VAL A 67 3.59 -13.29 2.95
N LEU A 68 2.61 -13.08 3.83
CA LEU A 68 1.23 -13.52 3.61
C LEU A 68 0.48 -12.53 2.72
N PHE A 69 -0.35 -13.07 1.84
CA PHE A 69 -1.07 -12.29 0.85
C PHE A 69 -2.52 -12.72 0.76
N SER A 70 -3.44 -11.77 0.85
CA SER A 70 -4.87 -11.96 0.57
C SER A 70 -5.31 -10.93 -0.45
N TYR A 71 -6.02 -11.34 -1.49
CA TYR A 71 -6.31 -10.43 -2.59
C TYR A 71 -7.63 -10.69 -3.29
N ALA A 72 -8.16 -9.60 -3.87
CA ALA A 72 -9.23 -9.57 -4.86
C ALA A 72 -8.84 -8.58 -5.96
N ILE A 73 -8.58 -9.05 -7.17
CA ILE A 73 -8.06 -8.26 -8.26
C ILE A 73 -8.97 -8.36 -9.49
N GLY A 74 -9.24 -7.23 -10.09
CA GLY A 74 -10.11 -7.11 -11.25
C GLY A 74 -11.51 -6.72 -10.87
N ARG A 75 -12.30 -6.48 -11.91
CA ARG A 75 -13.71 -6.07 -11.77
C ARG A 75 -14.52 -7.28 -11.32
N GLU A 76 -15.45 -7.07 -10.41
CA GLU A 76 -16.34 -8.12 -9.89
C GLU A 76 -15.58 -9.33 -9.31
N ASN A 77 -14.45 -9.09 -8.62
CA ASN A 77 -13.63 -10.15 -8.01
C ASN A 77 -13.22 -11.27 -8.97
N LYS A 78 -12.85 -10.95 -10.18
CA LYS A 78 -12.48 -11.95 -11.18
C LYS A 78 -11.37 -12.89 -10.75
N THR A 79 -10.46 -12.43 -9.87
CA THR A 79 -9.37 -13.24 -9.34
C THR A 79 -9.18 -12.90 -7.87
N GLY A 80 -9.32 -13.88 -6.99
CA GLY A 80 -9.15 -13.72 -5.56
C GLY A 80 -8.40 -14.91 -4.95
N SER A 81 -7.77 -14.70 -3.80
CA SER A 81 -7.19 -15.76 -3.01
C SER A 81 -8.28 -16.45 -2.17
N ASP A 82 -8.10 -17.73 -1.90
CA ASP A 82 -8.84 -18.45 -0.87
C ASP A 82 -8.10 -18.27 0.47
N GLY A 83 -8.44 -17.21 1.20
CA GLY A 83 -7.75 -16.80 2.42
C GLY A 83 -6.30 -16.30 2.17
N TRP A 84 -5.45 -16.48 3.18
CA TRP A 84 -4.05 -16.08 3.12
C TRP A 84 -3.20 -17.09 2.36
N VAL A 85 -2.50 -16.62 1.34
CA VAL A 85 -1.55 -17.38 0.52
C VAL A 85 -0.15 -16.77 0.62
N LYS A 86 0.86 -17.37 0.02
CA LYS A 86 2.19 -16.76 -0.14
C LYS A 86 2.14 -15.66 -1.20
N LEU A 87 2.84 -14.56 -0.95
CA LEU A 87 2.93 -13.48 -1.92
C LEU A 87 3.68 -13.92 -3.17
N GLN A 88 3.04 -13.74 -4.32
CA GLN A 88 3.61 -14.00 -5.64
C GLN A 88 2.86 -13.19 -6.70
N PRO A 89 3.40 -13.07 -7.93
CA PRO A 89 2.68 -12.48 -9.04
C PRO A 89 1.33 -13.14 -9.27
N VAL A 90 0.30 -12.35 -9.49
CA VAL A 90 -1.06 -12.82 -9.82
C VAL A 90 -1.28 -12.61 -11.30
N ASN A 91 -1.74 -13.63 -12.02
CA ASN A 91 -1.98 -13.57 -13.49
C ASN A 91 -0.76 -13.05 -14.28
N HIS A 92 0.44 -13.47 -13.91
CA HIS A 92 1.70 -13.01 -14.52
C HIS A 92 1.96 -11.50 -14.42
N VAL A 93 1.35 -10.83 -13.45
CA VAL A 93 1.53 -9.40 -13.19
C VAL A 93 2.36 -9.18 -11.94
N VAL A 94 3.36 -8.30 -12.03
CA VAL A 94 4.18 -7.85 -10.91
C VAL A 94 3.63 -6.52 -10.41
N GLY A 95 2.75 -6.56 -9.43
CA GLY A 95 2.20 -5.35 -8.82
C GLY A 95 3.13 -4.69 -7.81
N PRO A 96 2.81 -3.47 -7.35
CA PRO A 96 3.65 -2.71 -6.43
C PRO A 96 3.84 -3.38 -5.07
N GLU A 97 2.93 -4.26 -4.65
CA GLU A 97 3.03 -5.02 -3.41
C GLU A 97 4.26 -5.93 -3.36
N LEU A 98 4.72 -6.42 -4.51
CA LEU A 98 5.89 -7.30 -4.58
C LEU A 98 7.20 -6.56 -4.29
N SER A 99 7.38 -5.37 -4.87
CA SER A 99 8.54 -4.53 -4.57
C SER A 99 8.50 -3.97 -3.17
N PHE A 100 7.32 -3.57 -2.70
CA PHE A 100 7.10 -3.13 -1.32
C PHE A 100 7.46 -4.23 -0.32
N ALA A 101 6.95 -5.45 -0.52
CA ALA A 101 7.20 -6.58 0.37
C ALA A 101 8.69 -6.89 0.49
N ARG A 102 9.39 -6.96 -0.65
CA ARG A 102 10.84 -7.18 -0.67
C ARG A 102 11.60 -6.13 0.12
N GLU A 103 11.16 -4.88 0.10
CA GLU A 103 11.84 -3.80 0.80
C GLU A 103 11.46 -3.76 2.27
N ILE A 104 10.17 -3.88 2.60
CA ILE A 104 9.71 -3.76 3.99
C ILE A 104 10.20 -4.92 4.87
N THR A 105 10.34 -6.13 4.35
CA THR A 105 10.88 -7.28 5.07
C THR A 105 12.36 -7.14 5.45
N ARG A 106 13.09 -6.26 4.78
CA ARG A 106 14.47 -5.90 5.14
C ARG A 106 14.52 -4.91 6.31
N GLN A 107 13.47 -4.13 6.49
CA GLN A 107 13.41 -3.03 7.45
C GLN A 107 12.66 -3.41 8.71
N ILE A 108 11.66 -4.27 8.61
CA ILE A 108 10.81 -4.69 9.73
C ILE A 108 11.05 -6.18 10.02
N GLN A 109 11.52 -6.48 11.24
CA GLN A 109 11.68 -7.86 11.70
C GLN A 109 10.41 -8.35 12.40
N ALA A 110 9.33 -8.45 11.62
CA ALA A 110 8.05 -8.98 12.07
C ALA A 110 7.37 -9.68 10.89
N PRO A 111 6.42 -10.60 11.14
CA PRO A 111 5.61 -11.16 10.06
C PRO A 111 4.87 -10.06 9.27
N ILE A 112 4.87 -10.17 7.95
CA ILE A 112 4.21 -9.21 7.06
C ILE A 112 3.00 -9.86 6.40
N GLY A 113 1.87 -9.15 6.44
CA GLY A 113 0.67 -9.49 5.70
C GLY A 113 0.28 -8.36 4.75
N ILE A 114 -0.09 -8.71 3.53
CA ILE A 114 -0.58 -7.76 2.53
C ILE A 114 -1.99 -8.15 2.13
N ILE A 115 -2.92 -7.19 2.19
CA ILE A 115 -4.27 -7.33 1.66
C ILE A 115 -4.36 -6.41 0.45
N LYS A 116 -4.74 -6.93 -0.72
CA LYS A 116 -4.84 -6.15 -1.95
C LYS A 116 -6.22 -6.25 -2.56
N CYS A 117 -6.87 -5.11 -2.76
CA CYS A 117 -8.09 -5.01 -3.56
C CYS A 117 -7.92 -3.91 -4.60
N ALA A 118 -7.95 -4.27 -5.88
CA ALA A 118 -7.70 -3.33 -6.94
C ALA A 118 -8.40 -3.72 -8.24
N ALA A 119 -8.90 -2.73 -8.98
CA ALA A 119 -9.47 -2.95 -10.30
C ALA A 119 -9.18 -1.76 -11.23
N GLY A 120 -8.74 -2.05 -12.45
CA GLY A 120 -8.47 -1.03 -13.45
C GLY A 120 -9.73 -0.28 -13.87
N GLY A 121 -9.62 1.02 -14.15
CA GLY A 121 -10.72 1.83 -14.65
C GLY A 121 -11.77 2.22 -13.61
N THR A 122 -11.43 2.21 -12.32
CA THR A 122 -12.35 2.56 -11.23
C THR A 122 -12.19 4.01 -10.77
N HIS A 123 -13.29 4.60 -10.27
CA HIS A 123 -13.42 5.99 -9.87
C HIS A 123 -13.60 6.12 -8.35
N LEU A 124 -12.98 7.14 -7.76
CA LEU A 124 -13.20 7.45 -6.34
C LEU A 124 -14.62 7.96 -6.10
N GLY A 125 -15.14 8.81 -6.99
CA GLY A 125 -16.50 9.35 -6.91
C GLY A 125 -17.60 8.31 -7.07
N GLY A 126 -17.31 7.14 -7.65
CA GLY A 126 -18.27 6.07 -7.91
C GLY A 126 -17.91 4.74 -7.26
N ASP A 127 -17.06 3.94 -7.90
CA ASP A 127 -16.74 2.57 -7.44
C ASP A 127 -16.21 2.49 -6.00
N TRP A 128 -15.42 3.47 -5.61
CA TRP A 128 -14.79 3.57 -4.31
C TRP A 128 -15.53 4.48 -3.32
N ASN A 129 -16.64 5.09 -3.73
CA ASN A 129 -17.43 5.95 -2.86
C ASN A 129 -18.02 5.11 -1.70
N PRO A 130 -17.71 5.42 -0.44
CA PRO A 130 -18.16 4.61 0.70
C PRO A 130 -19.66 4.79 1.00
N ASP A 131 -20.24 5.94 0.65
CA ASP A 131 -21.62 6.29 0.99
C ASP A 131 -22.60 5.95 -0.14
N ALA A 132 -22.14 6.07 -1.37
CA ALA A 132 -22.95 5.77 -2.56
C ALA A 132 -22.14 4.96 -3.58
N PRO A 133 -21.74 3.71 -3.26
CA PRO A 133 -20.92 2.91 -4.15
C PRO A 133 -21.67 2.52 -5.43
N GLU A 134 -21.10 2.93 -6.54
CA GLU A 134 -21.61 2.62 -7.89
C GLU A 134 -20.69 1.61 -8.60
N GLY A 135 -21.02 1.27 -9.84
CA GLY A 135 -20.21 0.44 -10.70
C GLY A 135 -19.82 -0.89 -10.06
N PHE A 136 -18.52 -1.08 -9.82
CA PHE A 136 -17.97 -2.32 -9.26
C PHE A 136 -17.99 -2.38 -7.74
N LYS A 137 -18.48 -1.36 -7.07
CA LYS A 137 -18.65 -1.29 -5.60
C LYS A 137 -17.40 -1.70 -4.84
N MET A 138 -16.26 -1.12 -5.23
CA MET A 138 -14.95 -1.51 -4.73
C MET A 138 -14.77 -1.29 -3.24
N TYR A 139 -15.40 -0.22 -2.69
CA TYR A 139 -15.28 0.05 -1.25
C TYR A 139 -15.86 -1.08 -0.38
N PRO A 140 -17.14 -1.45 -0.49
CA PRO A 140 -17.71 -2.55 0.30
C PRO A 140 -17.01 -3.88 0.07
N LEU A 141 -16.62 -4.14 -1.17
CA LEU A 141 -15.87 -5.32 -1.56
C LEU A 141 -14.52 -5.42 -0.81
N THR A 142 -13.82 -4.30 -0.76
CA THR A 142 -12.53 -4.24 -0.06
C THR A 142 -12.71 -4.43 1.45
N MET A 143 -13.75 -3.83 2.03
CA MET A 143 -14.06 -4.02 3.45
C MET A 143 -14.38 -5.49 3.78
N ASP A 144 -15.12 -6.18 2.92
CA ASP A 144 -15.42 -7.60 3.09
C ASP A 144 -14.17 -8.46 3.01
N LEU A 145 -13.27 -8.19 2.06
CA LEU A 145 -11.98 -8.86 1.96
C LEU A 145 -11.12 -8.64 3.22
N ILE A 146 -11.03 -7.41 3.70
CA ILE A 146 -10.28 -7.09 4.91
C ILE A 146 -10.86 -7.82 6.12
N LYS A 147 -12.16 -7.71 6.34
CA LYS A 147 -12.85 -8.35 7.46
C LYS A 147 -12.66 -9.86 7.46
N SER A 148 -12.80 -10.51 6.31
CA SER A 148 -12.61 -11.96 6.18
C SER A 148 -11.15 -12.38 6.44
N SER A 149 -10.20 -11.60 5.92
CA SER A 149 -8.76 -11.85 6.13
C SER A 149 -8.35 -11.69 7.59
N LEU A 150 -8.82 -10.64 8.26
CA LEU A 150 -8.54 -10.43 9.68
C LEU A 150 -9.22 -11.47 10.56
N ALA A 151 -10.46 -11.84 10.27
CA ALA A 151 -11.17 -12.91 10.99
C ALA A 151 -10.45 -14.28 10.89
N GLU A 152 -9.73 -14.53 9.79
CA GLU A 152 -8.91 -15.73 9.68
C GLU A 152 -7.71 -15.68 10.63
N LEU A 153 -7.05 -14.52 10.77
CA LEU A 153 -5.96 -14.33 11.73
C LEU A 153 -6.45 -14.49 13.16
N ASP A 154 -7.62 -13.92 13.49
CA ASP A 154 -8.25 -14.04 14.80
C ASP A 154 -8.52 -15.53 15.16
N ARG A 155 -9.09 -16.31 14.22
CA ARG A 155 -9.30 -17.74 14.41
C ARG A 155 -8.01 -18.52 14.66
N LYS A 156 -6.91 -18.07 14.02
CA LYS A 156 -5.57 -18.65 14.18
C LYS A 156 -4.83 -18.10 15.40
N LYS A 157 -5.42 -17.13 16.12
CA LYS A 157 -4.81 -16.43 17.27
C LYS A 157 -3.48 -15.75 16.90
N ILE A 158 -3.41 -15.19 15.70
CA ILE A 158 -2.29 -14.42 15.22
C ILE A 158 -2.57 -12.95 15.54
N GLU A 159 -1.74 -12.34 16.37
CA GLU A 159 -1.82 -10.91 16.65
C GLU A 159 -1.39 -10.11 15.42
N TYR A 160 -2.11 -9.03 15.13
CA TYR A 160 -1.82 -8.17 13.99
C TYR A 160 -2.05 -6.70 14.30
N ARG A 161 -1.45 -5.83 13.48
CA ARG A 161 -1.68 -4.40 13.46
C ARG A 161 -1.75 -3.90 12.02
N ILE A 162 -2.77 -3.09 11.70
CA ILE A 162 -2.87 -2.44 10.41
C ILE A 162 -1.94 -1.21 10.43
N GLU A 163 -0.92 -1.21 9.58
CA GLU A 163 0.09 -0.16 9.51
C GLU A 163 -0.33 0.98 8.60
N GLY A 164 -1.07 0.70 7.54
CA GLY A 164 -1.54 1.71 6.63
C GLY A 164 -2.08 1.16 5.31
N ILE A 165 -2.52 2.10 4.50
CA ILE A 165 -3.09 1.84 3.18
C ILE A 165 -2.19 2.49 2.13
N VAL A 166 -1.82 1.73 1.12
CA VAL A 166 -1.20 2.22 -0.10
C VAL A 166 -2.31 2.45 -1.11
N TRP A 167 -2.53 3.70 -1.46
CA TRP A 167 -3.58 4.14 -2.38
C TRP A 167 -2.97 4.74 -3.65
N HIS A 168 -3.39 4.26 -4.81
CA HIS A 168 -3.00 4.85 -6.08
C HIS A 168 -4.17 4.79 -7.06
N GLN A 169 -4.90 5.88 -7.14
CA GLN A 169 -6.09 6.05 -7.97
C GLN A 169 -6.39 7.56 -8.11
N GLY A 170 -7.02 7.97 -9.20
CA GLY A 170 -7.44 9.35 -9.48
C GLY A 170 -7.51 9.64 -10.98
N GLU A 171 -6.74 8.94 -11.81
CA GLU A 171 -6.69 9.21 -13.25
C GLU A 171 -8.06 9.05 -13.92
N ASN A 172 -8.88 8.09 -13.47
CA ASN A 172 -10.18 7.87 -14.07
C ASN A 172 -11.20 8.94 -13.68
N ASP A 173 -11.12 9.50 -12.48
CA ASP A 173 -11.98 10.59 -12.06
C ASP A 173 -11.77 11.83 -12.94
N MET A 174 -10.55 12.03 -13.49
CA MET A 174 -10.25 13.11 -14.41
C MET A 174 -11.02 13.03 -15.76
N PHE A 175 -11.61 11.88 -16.08
CA PHE A 175 -12.44 11.73 -17.29
C PHE A 175 -13.94 11.96 -17.04
N ASN A 176 -14.34 12.21 -15.80
CA ASN A 176 -15.69 12.58 -15.39
C ASN A 176 -15.63 13.94 -14.69
N GLU A 177 -16.30 14.95 -15.23
CA GLU A 177 -16.20 16.33 -14.73
C GLU A 177 -16.72 16.48 -13.30
N ASP A 178 -17.80 15.78 -12.95
CA ASP A 178 -18.37 15.81 -11.61
C ASP A 178 -17.43 15.13 -10.61
N TYR A 179 -16.91 13.95 -10.92
CA TYR A 179 -15.96 13.24 -10.05
C TYR A 179 -14.65 14.01 -9.89
N MET A 180 -14.18 14.67 -10.95
CA MET A 180 -12.98 15.50 -10.89
C MET A 180 -13.20 16.71 -9.99
N ALA A 181 -14.34 17.39 -10.10
CA ALA A 181 -14.65 18.57 -9.30
C ALA A 181 -14.79 18.23 -7.79
N GLU A 182 -15.29 17.04 -7.49
CA GLU A 182 -15.56 16.58 -6.13
C GLU A 182 -14.41 15.71 -5.54
N TYR A 183 -13.33 15.49 -6.29
CA TYR A 183 -12.29 14.52 -5.90
C TYR A 183 -11.73 14.77 -4.51
N GLY A 184 -11.43 16.01 -4.16
CA GLY A 184 -10.89 16.39 -2.86
C GLY A 184 -11.84 16.04 -1.70
N ASP A 185 -13.11 16.36 -1.85
CA ASP A 185 -14.14 16.05 -0.85
C ASP A 185 -14.39 14.52 -0.76
N ASN A 186 -14.45 13.85 -1.91
CA ASN A 186 -14.56 12.40 -1.97
C ASN A 186 -13.35 11.71 -1.31
N LEU A 187 -12.13 12.22 -1.51
CA LEU A 187 -10.93 11.67 -0.87
C LEU A 187 -10.97 11.89 0.65
N ALA A 188 -11.33 13.07 1.10
CA ALA A 188 -11.44 13.37 2.53
C ALA A 188 -12.46 12.45 3.22
N ASN A 189 -13.63 12.27 2.62
CA ASN A 189 -14.66 11.34 3.11
C ASN A 189 -14.16 9.89 3.09
N PHE A 190 -13.54 9.45 2.01
CA PHE A 190 -12.95 8.12 1.88
C PHE A 190 -11.95 7.81 2.99
N LEU A 191 -11.02 8.72 3.28
CA LEU A 191 -10.04 8.57 4.36
C LEU A 191 -10.70 8.48 5.74
N ALA A 192 -11.73 9.30 5.97
CA ALA A 192 -12.48 9.29 7.22
C ALA A 192 -13.23 7.97 7.43
N ARG A 193 -13.90 7.47 6.36
CA ARG A 193 -14.64 6.20 6.40
C ARG A 193 -13.74 5.01 6.65
N TRP A 194 -12.57 4.94 6.03
CA TRP A 194 -11.60 3.87 6.31
C TRP A 194 -11.18 3.85 7.78
N ARG A 195 -10.87 5.02 8.35
CA ARG A 195 -10.51 5.14 9.76
C ARG A 195 -11.63 4.68 10.69
N HIS A 196 -12.86 5.04 10.35
CA HIS A 196 -14.05 4.63 11.08
C HIS A 196 -14.30 3.12 10.98
N ASP A 197 -14.39 2.58 9.77
CA ASP A 197 -14.82 1.21 9.51
C ASP A 197 -13.79 0.16 9.93
N LEU A 198 -12.51 0.54 10.01
CA LEU A 198 -11.43 -0.28 10.56
C LEU A 198 -11.15 0.01 12.04
N ALA A 199 -11.91 0.89 12.69
CA ALA A 199 -11.70 1.34 14.07
C ALA A 199 -10.24 1.77 14.34
N THR A 200 -9.59 2.38 13.34
CA THR A 200 -8.18 2.80 13.39
C THR A 200 -8.08 4.31 13.11
N PRO A 201 -8.29 5.17 14.10
CA PRO A 201 -8.40 6.63 13.89
C PRO A 201 -7.12 7.26 13.34
N ASN A 202 -5.97 6.67 13.62
CA ASN A 202 -4.67 7.14 13.16
C ASN A 202 -4.14 6.35 11.94
N LEU A 203 -5.02 5.69 11.19
CA LEU A 203 -4.65 4.93 10.00
C LEU A 203 -3.91 5.83 9.01
N ARG A 204 -2.73 5.39 8.61
CA ARG A 204 -1.87 6.10 7.64
C ARG A 204 -2.30 5.77 6.22
N PHE A 205 -2.23 6.78 5.36
CA PHE A 205 -2.39 6.61 3.92
C PHE A 205 -1.10 7.02 3.21
N TYR A 206 -0.62 6.15 2.35
CA TYR A 206 0.51 6.37 1.46
C TYR A 206 -0.06 6.52 0.06
N ILE A 207 -0.24 7.77 -0.38
CA ILE A 207 -0.92 8.09 -1.64
C ILE A 207 0.14 8.23 -2.74
N GLY A 208 -0.01 7.44 -3.81
CA GLY A 208 0.83 7.55 -4.98
C GLY A 208 0.50 8.79 -5.80
N GLU A 209 1.52 9.53 -6.22
CA GLU A 209 1.36 10.65 -7.13
C GLU A 209 0.84 10.15 -8.50
N LEU A 210 -0.10 10.89 -9.07
CA LEU A 210 -0.70 10.54 -10.34
C LEU A 210 0.24 10.82 -11.51
N CYS A 211 0.16 9.98 -12.55
CA CYS A 211 0.93 10.18 -13.76
C CYS A 211 0.48 11.44 -14.51
N THR A 212 1.43 12.24 -14.97
CA THR A 212 1.14 13.44 -15.76
C THR A 212 0.68 13.15 -17.19
N LYS A 213 0.89 11.92 -17.67
CA LYS A 213 0.45 11.48 -19.00
C LYS A 213 -0.10 10.06 -18.94
N THR A 214 -1.17 9.84 -19.68
CA THR A 214 -1.66 8.48 -19.92
C THR A 214 -0.76 7.71 -20.88
N ILE A 215 -0.88 6.40 -20.92
CA ILE A 215 -0.22 5.53 -21.92
C ILE A 215 -0.61 5.89 -23.36
N TRP A 216 -1.75 6.53 -23.56
CA TRP A 216 -2.22 7.02 -24.87
C TRP A 216 -1.68 8.42 -25.21
N GLY A 217 -0.80 8.98 -24.40
CA GLY A 217 -0.15 10.27 -24.62
C GLY A 217 -1.00 11.49 -24.23
N MET A 218 -2.17 11.30 -23.62
CA MET A 218 -2.98 12.41 -23.12
C MET A 218 -2.26 13.09 -21.95
N ASP A 219 -2.13 14.42 -22.01
CA ASP A 219 -1.58 15.24 -20.92
C ASP A 219 -2.66 15.50 -19.87
N LEU A 220 -2.47 14.98 -18.66
CA LEU A 220 -3.40 15.11 -17.54
C LEU A 220 -3.14 16.35 -16.68
N ARG A 221 -2.01 17.05 -16.86
CA ARG A 221 -1.63 18.22 -16.04
C ARG A 221 -2.72 19.29 -15.94
N PRO A 222 -3.45 19.65 -17.01
CA PRO A 222 -4.53 20.62 -16.91
C PRO A 222 -5.67 20.22 -15.97
N ARG A 223 -5.84 18.89 -15.76
CA ARG A 223 -6.89 18.31 -14.93
C ARG A 223 -6.42 17.99 -13.51
N MET A 224 -5.13 17.76 -13.32
CA MET A 224 -4.55 17.43 -12.00
C MET A 224 -4.69 18.57 -10.98
N ASN A 225 -4.74 19.82 -11.43
CA ASN A 225 -4.94 20.98 -10.56
C ASN A 225 -6.37 21.06 -9.97
N ALA A 226 -7.29 20.26 -10.49
CA ALA A 226 -8.66 20.15 -9.98
C ALA A 226 -8.81 19.01 -8.96
N ILE A 227 -7.81 18.16 -8.84
CA ILE A 227 -7.65 17.08 -7.89
C ILE A 227 -6.58 17.45 -6.86
#